data_4cb10661a774a95256b0aec2cd363930
#
_entry.id   4cb10661a774a95256b0aec2cd363930
#
_cell.length_a   1.000
_cell.length_b   1.000
_cell.length_c   1.000
_cell.angle_alpha   90.00
_cell.angle_beta   90.00
_cell.angle_gamma   90.00
#
_symmetry.space_group_name_H-M   'P 1'
#
loop_
_entity.id
_entity.type
_entity.pdbx_description
1 polymer ?
#
loop_
_entity_poly.entity_id
_entity_poly.type
_entity_poly.pdbx_seq_one_letter_code
_entity_poly.pdbx_strand_id
1 'polypeptide(L)'
;MKILAAIAISLCMLASGVQSQTSKDQEMISITRSGSQPPRPGSADNFTGSVRIDSSFQANAPARMYGARVAFEPGARTAWHTHPLGQILIVTTGAGRVQRWGDPIDEFRQGDVVWIPPGQKHWHGAAPNSSMTHIAIAEQLDGRTVEWMEKVSDAQYGAPLRARGASPGGGTQPRPSQRAIGDFAPKLAELTDNVLYGDVWERPELSKRDRSLVTVAALIALNRPDQLRSHLAIARQNGVTQEELIETITHLAFYAGWPNAVNAIGAAREVFEKK
;
A
#
# COMPACT_ATOMS: atom_id res chain seq x y z
N MET A 1 102.53 -21.24 -5.70
CA MET A 1 101.51 -21.21 -4.63
C MET A 1 100.64 -19.99 -4.84
N LYS A 2 99.50 -20.22 -5.41
CA LYS A 2 98.56 -19.10 -5.80
C LYS A 2 97.24 -19.37 -5.08
N ILE A 3 96.87 -18.42 -4.25
CA ILE A 3 95.63 -18.46 -3.49
C ILE A 3 94.55 -17.78 -4.36
N LEU A 4 93.50 -18.52 -4.68
CA LEU A 4 92.30 -18.01 -5.36
C LEU A 4 91.28 -17.63 -4.30
N ALA A 5 90.90 -16.36 -4.24
CA ALA A 5 89.82 -15.91 -3.43
C ALA A 5 88.52 -15.98 -4.25
N ALA A 6 87.51 -16.68 -3.74
CA ALA A 6 86.17 -16.76 -4.31
C ALA A 6 85.30 -15.63 -3.70
N ILE A 7 84.78 -14.72 -4.55
CA ILE A 7 83.82 -13.70 -4.19
C ILE A 7 82.41 -14.27 -4.38
N ALA A 8 81.67 -14.43 -3.29
CA ALA A 8 80.27 -14.77 -3.34
C ALA A 8 79.43 -13.52 -3.48
N ILE A 9 78.75 -13.38 -4.63
CA ILE A 9 77.77 -12.32 -4.90
C ILE A 9 76.39 -12.80 -4.36
N SER A 10 75.93 -12.19 -3.28
CA SER A 10 74.61 -12.41 -2.73
C SER A 10 73.57 -11.60 -3.54
N LEU A 11 72.72 -12.30 -4.32
CA LEU A 11 71.65 -11.68 -5.10
C LEU A 11 70.41 -11.53 -4.21
N CYS A 12 70.19 -10.33 -3.71
CA CYS A 12 68.96 -9.95 -2.97
C CYS A 12 67.82 -9.78 -3.99
N MET A 13 66.95 -10.82 -4.11
CA MET A 13 65.68 -10.67 -4.83
C MET A 13 64.71 -9.84 -4.02
N LEU A 14 64.53 -8.59 -4.39
CA LEU A 14 63.38 -7.78 -3.96
C LEU A 14 62.13 -8.29 -4.68
N ALA A 15 61.31 -9.08 -3.98
CA ALA A 15 59.97 -9.42 -4.40
C ALA A 15 59.11 -8.17 -4.27
N SER A 16 58.91 -7.42 -5.34
CA SER A 16 57.92 -6.36 -5.45
C SER A 16 56.53 -7.04 -5.44
N GLY A 17 55.89 -7.04 -4.27
CA GLY A 17 54.46 -7.40 -4.17
C GLY A 17 53.64 -6.38 -4.93
N VAL A 18 53.16 -6.78 -6.10
CA VAL A 18 52.10 -6.08 -6.80
C VAL A 18 50.82 -6.30 -5.98
N GLN A 19 50.52 -5.35 -5.09
CA GLN A 19 49.19 -5.26 -4.51
C GLN A 19 48.24 -4.87 -5.65
N SER A 20 47.50 -5.85 -6.13
CA SER A 20 46.33 -5.62 -6.96
C SER A 20 45.32 -4.84 -6.13
N GLN A 21 45.33 -3.51 -6.24
CA GLN A 21 44.22 -2.69 -5.83
C GLN A 21 43.06 -3.03 -6.76
N THR A 22 42.15 -3.89 -6.29
CA THR A 22 40.80 -3.94 -6.85
C THR A 22 40.19 -2.57 -6.59
N SER A 23 40.25 -1.71 -7.59
CA SER A 23 39.42 -0.51 -7.64
C SER A 23 37.98 -1.02 -7.52
N LYS A 24 37.35 -0.80 -6.37
CA LYS A 24 35.90 -0.76 -6.32
C LYS A 24 35.52 0.36 -7.28
N ASP A 25 35.12 0.01 -8.50
CA ASP A 25 34.43 0.94 -9.39
C ASP A 25 33.26 1.48 -8.59
N GLN A 26 33.39 2.70 -8.09
CA GLN A 26 32.27 3.42 -7.48
C GLN A 26 31.28 3.66 -8.61
N GLU A 27 30.22 2.84 -8.62
CA GLU A 27 29.14 2.99 -9.57
C GLU A 27 28.56 4.39 -9.41
N MET A 28 28.67 5.22 -10.45
CA MET A 28 28.21 6.60 -10.42
C MET A 28 26.69 6.67 -10.46
N ILE A 29 26.12 7.68 -9.82
CA ILE A 29 24.69 7.98 -9.92
C ILE A 29 24.35 8.17 -11.40
N SER A 30 23.40 7.35 -11.90
CA SER A 30 22.90 7.43 -13.26
C SER A 30 21.49 8.02 -13.28
N ILE A 31 21.19 8.81 -14.31
CA ILE A 31 19.89 9.44 -14.49
C ILE A 31 19.34 9.07 -15.87
N THR A 32 18.29 8.27 -15.91
CA THR A 32 17.52 8.03 -17.12
C THR A 32 16.48 9.15 -17.27
N ARG A 33 16.66 10.01 -18.26
CA ARG A 33 15.77 11.16 -18.47
C ARG A 33 14.41 10.72 -19.01
N SER A 34 13.35 11.42 -18.61
CA SER A 34 12.02 11.21 -19.17
C SER A 34 12.05 11.41 -20.70
N GLY A 35 11.42 10.48 -21.44
CA GLY A 35 11.42 10.51 -22.90
C GLY A 35 12.70 9.99 -23.59
N SER A 36 13.72 9.58 -22.85
CA SER A 36 14.95 9.02 -23.45
C SER A 36 14.77 7.58 -23.95
N GLN A 37 13.75 6.88 -23.48
CA GLN A 37 13.38 5.55 -23.97
C GLN A 37 12.19 5.68 -24.90
N PRO A 38 12.24 5.14 -26.14
CA PRO A 38 11.08 5.12 -27.01
C PRO A 38 9.97 4.25 -26.39
N PRO A 39 8.71 4.72 -26.40
CA PRO A 39 7.61 3.91 -25.92
C PRO A 39 7.40 2.70 -26.83
N ARG A 40 6.98 1.58 -26.25
CA ARG A 40 6.73 0.34 -26.97
C ARG A 40 5.32 -0.19 -26.66
N PRO A 41 4.65 -0.87 -27.62
CA PRO A 41 3.36 -1.49 -27.34
C PRO A 41 3.54 -2.66 -26.35
N GLY A 42 2.55 -2.89 -25.50
CA GLY A 42 2.42 -4.12 -24.74
C GLY A 42 2.21 -5.31 -25.68
N SER A 43 2.85 -6.46 -25.36
CA SER A 43 2.67 -7.67 -26.18
C SER A 43 1.20 -8.10 -26.20
N ALA A 44 0.69 -8.40 -27.38
CA ALA A 44 -0.67 -8.93 -27.54
C ALA A 44 -0.87 -10.27 -26.81
N ASP A 45 0.18 -11.00 -26.49
CA ASP A 45 0.08 -12.24 -25.70
C ASP A 45 -0.27 -11.97 -24.22
N ASN A 46 0.22 -10.84 -23.67
CA ASN A 46 0.15 -10.52 -22.25
C ASN A 46 -0.89 -9.44 -21.90
N PHE A 47 -1.44 -8.77 -22.94
CA PHE A 47 -2.39 -7.68 -22.75
C PHE A 47 -3.61 -7.81 -23.66
N THR A 48 -4.75 -7.33 -23.18
CA THR A 48 -5.96 -7.12 -23.98
C THR A 48 -6.21 -5.63 -24.07
N GLY A 49 -6.59 -5.14 -25.26
CA GLY A 49 -6.75 -3.72 -25.53
C GLY A 49 -5.42 -3.01 -25.82
N SER A 50 -5.43 -1.69 -25.84
CA SER A 50 -4.25 -0.87 -26.15
C SER A 50 -3.46 -0.56 -24.87
N VAL A 51 -2.22 -1.05 -24.83
CA VAL A 51 -1.28 -0.83 -23.71
C VAL A 51 0.05 -0.35 -24.27
N ARG A 52 0.65 0.65 -23.61
CA ARG A 52 1.93 1.22 -23.94
C ARG A 52 2.88 1.21 -22.75
N ILE A 53 4.09 0.72 -22.96
CA ILE A 53 5.18 0.76 -22.00
C ILE A 53 6.04 1.98 -22.32
N ASP A 54 5.94 3.04 -21.49
CA ASP A 54 6.61 4.31 -21.74
C ASP A 54 8.09 4.28 -21.36
N SER A 55 8.43 3.54 -20.32
CA SER A 55 9.81 3.36 -19.86
C SER A 55 9.92 2.10 -18.99
N SER A 56 11.13 1.57 -18.90
CA SER A 56 11.44 0.51 -17.94
C SER A 56 12.80 0.79 -17.30
N PHE A 57 12.98 0.30 -16.08
CA PHE A 57 14.23 0.40 -15.34
C PHE A 57 14.52 -0.92 -14.62
N GLN A 58 15.80 -1.16 -14.40
CA GLN A 58 16.30 -2.30 -13.64
C GLN A 58 17.42 -1.80 -12.74
N ALA A 59 17.40 -2.19 -11.49
CA ALA A 59 18.50 -1.91 -10.58
C ALA A 59 19.68 -2.83 -10.86
N ASN A 60 20.89 -2.32 -10.59
CA ASN A 60 22.12 -3.10 -10.69
C ASN A 60 22.32 -4.00 -9.47
N ALA A 61 23.03 -5.11 -9.67
CA ALA A 61 23.37 -6.01 -8.56
C ALA A 61 24.09 -5.27 -7.41
N PRO A 62 23.81 -5.58 -6.15
CA PRO A 62 23.04 -6.74 -5.65
C PRO A 62 21.52 -6.52 -5.61
N ALA A 63 21.02 -5.33 -5.97
CA ALA A 63 19.57 -5.08 -6.04
C ALA A 63 18.94 -5.86 -7.21
N ARG A 64 17.70 -6.32 -7.00
CA ARG A 64 16.97 -7.17 -7.96
C ARG A 64 15.70 -6.50 -8.48
N MET A 65 15.56 -5.22 -8.23
CA MET A 65 14.37 -4.45 -8.55
C MET A 65 14.25 -4.21 -10.06
N TYR A 66 13.08 -4.47 -10.59
CA TYR A 66 12.67 -4.14 -11.94
C TYR A 66 11.39 -3.31 -11.88
N GLY A 67 11.23 -2.36 -12.79
CA GLY A 67 10.00 -1.59 -12.90
C GLY A 67 9.75 -1.07 -14.29
N ALA A 68 8.48 -0.67 -14.52
CA ALA A 68 8.06 -0.07 -15.78
C ALA A 68 6.92 0.93 -15.55
N ARG A 69 6.92 2.01 -16.32
CA ARG A 69 5.76 2.88 -16.45
C ARG A 69 4.89 2.37 -17.59
N VAL A 70 3.65 2.01 -17.28
CA VAL A 70 2.72 1.38 -18.22
C VAL A 70 1.43 2.18 -18.27
N ALA A 71 1.02 2.56 -19.49
CA ALA A 71 -0.21 3.27 -19.78
C ALA A 71 -1.22 2.31 -20.45
N PHE A 72 -2.44 2.33 -19.94
CA PHE A 72 -3.57 1.52 -20.41
C PHE A 72 -4.67 2.43 -20.93
N GLU A 73 -5.14 2.20 -22.13
CA GLU A 73 -6.37 2.83 -22.64
C GLU A 73 -7.62 2.26 -21.93
N PRO A 74 -8.76 2.94 -21.97
CA PRO A 74 -9.97 2.47 -21.30
C PRO A 74 -10.30 1.01 -21.66
N GLY A 75 -10.53 0.18 -20.63
CA GLY A 75 -10.81 -1.25 -20.78
C GLY A 75 -9.60 -2.15 -21.05
N ALA A 76 -8.43 -1.59 -21.33
CA ALA A 76 -7.21 -2.37 -21.51
C ALA A 76 -6.73 -3.01 -20.19
N ARG A 77 -6.20 -4.23 -20.27
CA ARG A 77 -5.83 -5.02 -19.10
C ARG A 77 -4.73 -6.03 -19.37
N THR A 78 -4.06 -6.48 -18.32
CA THR A 78 -3.11 -7.60 -18.38
C THR A 78 -3.83 -8.93 -18.56
N ALA A 79 -3.13 -9.96 -19.00
CA ALA A 79 -3.50 -11.35 -18.74
C ALA A 79 -3.43 -11.64 -17.23
N TRP A 80 -3.97 -12.78 -16.79
CA TRP A 80 -3.67 -13.33 -15.47
C TRP A 80 -2.18 -13.60 -15.34
N HIS A 81 -1.59 -13.30 -14.19
CA HIS A 81 -0.16 -13.51 -13.95
C HIS A 81 0.16 -13.57 -12.45
N THR A 82 1.38 -13.98 -12.14
CA THR A 82 1.95 -13.96 -10.78
C THR A 82 3.33 -13.30 -10.78
N HIS A 83 3.76 -12.86 -9.61
CA HIS A 83 5.10 -12.37 -9.34
C HIS A 83 5.73 -13.18 -8.21
N PRO A 84 6.95 -13.73 -8.35
CA PRO A 84 7.56 -14.60 -7.34
C PRO A 84 7.78 -13.91 -5.99
N LEU A 85 8.09 -12.61 -5.98
CA LEU A 85 8.34 -11.80 -4.79
C LEU A 85 7.28 -10.70 -4.58
N GLY A 86 6.16 -10.76 -5.30
CA GLY A 86 5.10 -9.76 -5.24
C GLY A 86 5.34 -8.58 -6.17
N GLN A 87 4.36 -7.66 -6.20
CA GLN A 87 4.36 -6.47 -7.05
C GLN A 87 3.78 -5.28 -6.32
N ILE A 88 4.35 -4.09 -6.57
CA ILE A 88 3.78 -2.80 -6.19
C ILE A 88 3.33 -2.08 -7.47
N LEU A 89 2.10 -1.52 -7.46
CA LEU A 89 1.64 -0.58 -8.47
C LEU A 89 1.46 0.79 -7.82
N ILE A 90 2.10 1.80 -8.37
CA ILE A 90 1.91 3.21 -7.97
C ILE A 90 1.13 3.89 -9.08
N VAL A 91 -0.11 4.25 -8.82
CA VAL A 91 -1.02 4.83 -9.82
C VAL A 91 -0.71 6.31 -10.00
N THR A 92 -0.24 6.68 -11.19
CA THR A 92 0.18 8.07 -11.49
C THR A 92 -0.91 8.90 -12.14
N THR A 93 -1.82 8.28 -12.91
CA THR A 93 -2.97 8.97 -13.53
C THR A 93 -4.15 8.03 -13.72
N GLY A 94 -5.35 8.59 -13.73
CA GLY A 94 -6.59 7.89 -14.09
C GLY A 94 -7.11 6.92 -13.04
N ALA A 95 -7.91 5.96 -13.47
CA ALA A 95 -8.52 4.93 -12.63
C ALA A 95 -8.37 3.54 -13.27
N GLY A 96 -8.19 2.54 -12.43
CA GLY A 96 -7.97 1.18 -12.85
C GLY A 96 -8.69 0.15 -11.99
N ARG A 97 -8.51 -1.11 -12.35
CA ARG A 97 -9.07 -2.28 -11.70
C ARG A 97 -7.99 -3.31 -11.45
N VAL A 98 -8.10 -4.01 -10.33
CA VAL A 98 -7.29 -5.18 -9.98
C VAL A 98 -8.20 -6.27 -9.45
N GLN A 99 -7.87 -7.51 -9.75
CA GLN A 99 -8.58 -8.66 -9.20
C GLN A 99 -7.60 -9.77 -8.85
N ARG A 100 -7.68 -10.27 -7.63
CA ARG A 100 -7.13 -11.57 -7.24
C ARG A 100 -8.04 -12.67 -7.76
N TRP A 101 -7.47 -13.79 -8.21
CA TRP A 101 -8.25 -14.94 -8.65
C TRP A 101 -9.24 -15.40 -7.58
N GLY A 102 -10.52 -15.47 -7.95
CA GLY A 102 -11.62 -15.87 -7.07
C GLY A 102 -12.23 -14.75 -6.23
N ASP A 103 -11.66 -13.54 -6.24
CA ASP A 103 -12.19 -12.39 -5.50
C ASP A 103 -13.02 -11.45 -6.39
N PRO A 104 -13.83 -10.56 -5.79
CA PRO A 104 -14.39 -9.42 -6.50
C PRO A 104 -13.29 -8.46 -7.00
N ILE A 105 -13.63 -7.66 -8.03
CA ILE A 105 -12.74 -6.64 -8.58
C ILE A 105 -12.65 -5.47 -7.61
N ASP A 106 -11.43 -4.98 -7.35
CA ASP A 106 -11.15 -3.73 -6.65
C ASP A 106 -10.84 -2.62 -7.64
N GLU A 107 -11.39 -1.42 -7.42
CA GLU A 107 -11.03 -0.22 -8.18
C GLU A 107 -10.00 0.59 -7.41
N PHE A 108 -9.04 1.15 -8.14
CA PHE A 108 -8.02 2.06 -7.64
C PHE A 108 -7.92 3.29 -8.54
N ARG A 109 -7.35 4.38 -8.03
CA ARG A 109 -7.25 5.67 -8.72
C ARG A 109 -5.89 6.33 -8.52
N GLN A 110 -5.67 7.44 -9.18
CA GLN A 110 -4.45 8.24 -9.04
C GLN A 110 -4.12 8.50 -7.56
N GLY A 111 -2.85 8.25 -7.20
CA GLY A 111 -2.32 8.37 -5.84
C GLY A 111 -2.36 7.06 -5.04
N ASP A 112 -3.15 6.07 -5.46
CA ASP A 112 -3.21 4.79 -4.75
C ASP A 112 -1.94 3.97 -4.98
N VAL A 113 -1.60 3.17 -3.97
CA VAL A 113 -0.54 2.16 -4.03
C VAL A 113 -1.17 0.79 -3.80
N VAL A 114 -1.02 -0.09 -4.78
CA VAL A 114 -1.54 -1.46 -4.72
C VAL A 114 -0.39 -2.42 -4.41
N TRP A 115 -0.51 -3.20 -3.35
CA TRP A 115 0.40 -4.30 -3.04
C TRP A 115 -0.22 -5.64 -3.43
N ILE A 116 0.50 -6.40 -4.26
CA ILE A 116 0.13 -7.76 -4.66
C ILE A 116 1.15 -8.72 -4.02
N PRO A 117 0.71 -9.61 -3.13
CA PRO A 117 1.61 -10.55 -2.44
C PRO A 117 2.31 -11.53 -3.39
N PRO A 118 3.45 -12.13 -2.95
CA PRO A 118 4.15 -13.15 -3.71
C PRO A 118 3.27 -14.32 -4.14
N GLY A 119 3.41 -14.76 -5.40
CA GLY A 119 2.68 -15.90 -5.95
C GLY A 119 1.18 -15.71 -6.17
N GLN A 120 0.65 -14.53 -5.85
CA GLN A 120 -0.78 -14.25 -5.99
C GLN A 120 -1.17 -14.12 -7.46
N LYS A 121 -2.01 -15.04 -7.96
CA LYS A 121 -2.61 -14.93 -9.30
C LYS A 121 -3.58 -13.75 -9.34
N HIS A 122 -3.31 -12.80 -10.24
CA HIS A 122 -4.09 -11.56 -10.38
C HIS A 122 -4.01 -11.00 -11.80
N TRP A 123 -4.86 -10.03 -12.08
CA TRP A 123 -4.75 -9.13 -13.22
C TRP A 123 -5.00 -7.69 -12.76
N HIS A 124 -4.53 -6.73 -13.55
CA HIS A 124 -4.85 -5.31 -13.40
C HIS A 124 -4.96 -4.62 -14.77
N GLY A 125 -5.60 -3.45 -14.79
CA GLY A 125 -5.80 -2.68 -16.02
C GLY A 125 -6.57 -1.40 -15.78
N ALA A 126 -6.89 -0.68 -16.85
CA ALA A 126 -7.69 0.52 -16.81
C ALA A 126 -9.16 0.20 -16.49
N ALA A 127 -9.88 1.17 -15.89
CA ALA A 127 -11.33 1.11 -15.76
C ALA A 127 -12.02 1.22 -17.14
N PRO A 128 -13.30 0.81 -17.30
CA PRO A 128 -13.97 0.82 -18.61
C PRO A 128 -14.02 2.18 -19.29
N ASN A 129 -14.14 3.25 -18.51
CA ASN A 129 -14.37 4.62 -18.99
C ASN A 129 -13.22 5.58 -18.65
N SER A 130 -12.07 5.07 -18.24
CA SER A 130 -10.90 5.89 -17.86
C SER A 130 -9.63 5.20 -18.31
N SER A 131 -8.72 5.94 -18.93
CA SER A 131 -7.34 5.48 -19.07
C SER A 131 -6.66 5.43 -17.69
N MET A 132 -5.58 4.67 -17.59
CA MET A 132 -4.80 4.56 -16.36
C MET A 132 -3.33 4.43 -16.67
N THR A 133 -2.49 5.10 -15.89
CA THR A 133 -1.03 4.89 -15.92
C THR A 133 -0.55 4.56 -14.51
N HIS A 134 0.29 3.56 -14.41
CA HIS A 134 0.99 3.23 -13.17
C HIS A 134 2.49 3.00 -13.38
N ILE A 135 3.24 3.03 -12.29
CA ILE A 135 4.58 2.47 -12.21
C ILE A 135 4.43 1.10 -11.54
N ALA A 136 4.77 0.04 -12.27
CA ALA A 136 4.86 -1.31 -11.72
C ALA A 136 6.28 -1.58 -11.25
N ILE A 137 6.43 -2.13 -10.04
CA ILE A 137 7.71 -2.49 -9.44
C ILE A 137 7.62 -3.93 -8.95
N ALA A 138 8.60 -4.76 -9.31
CA ALA A 138 8.73 -6.14 -8.85
C ALA A 138 10.21 -6.51 -8.69
N GLU A 139 10.50 -7.50 -7.85
CA GLU A 139 11.85 -8.05 -7.72
C GLU A 139 11.99 -9.31 -8.56
N GLN A 140 13.23 -9.55 -9.02
CA GLN A 140 13.59 -10.79 -9.70
C GLN A 140 13.93 -11.89 -8.69
N LEU A 141 13.42 -13.09 -8.95
CA LEU A 141 13.87 -14.34 -8.32
C LEU A 141 14.31 -15.29 -9.43
N ASP A 142 15.56 -15.73 -9.39
CA ASP A 142 16.17 -16.62 -10.39
C ASP A 142 15.98 -16.12 -11.84
N GLY A 143 16.17 -14.81 -12.03
CA GLY A 143 16.04 -14.13 -13.33
C GLY A 143 14.59 -13.89 -13.81
N ARG A 144 13.58 -14.26 -13.03
CA ARG A 144 12.16 -14.08 -13.39
C ARG A 144 11.50 -13.04 -12.50
N THR A 145 10.70 -12.15 -13.11
CA THR A 145 9.89 -11.14 -12.41
C THR A 145 8.39 -11.45 -12.48
N VAL A 146 7.94 -12.17 -13.52
CA VAL A 146 6.54 -12.42 -13.81
C VAL A 146 6.37 -13.78 -14.48
N GLU A 147 5.26 -14.45 -14.17
CA GLU A 147 4.78 -15.63 -14.86
C GLU A 147 3.41 -15.34 -15.46
N TRP A 148 3.36 -15.26 -16.79
CA TRP A 148 2.14 -14.96 -17.54
C TRP A 148 1.27 -16.19 -17.71
N MET A 149 -0.05 -16.01 -17.63
CA MET A 149 -1.07 -17.05 -17.73
C MET A 149 -2.12 -16.67 -18.79
N GLU A 150 -3.32 -17.23 -18.70
CA GLU A 150 -4.40 -17.01 -19.64
C GLU A 150 -4.91 -15.56 -19.65
N LYS A 151 -5.52 -15.16 -20.75
CA LYS A 151 -6.19 -13.86 -20.90
C LYS A 151 -7.36 -13.73 -19.92
N VAL A 152 -7.58 -12.51 -19.45
CA VAL A 152 -8.80 -12.13 -18.73
C VAL A 152 -9.93 -11.98 -19.74
N SER A 153 -10.98 -12.80 -19.64
CA SER A 153 -12.16 -12.70 -20.50
C SER A 153 -12.96 -11.40 -20.20
N ASP A 154 -13.81 -11.00 -21.15
CA ASP A 154 -14.69 -9.84 -20.94
C ASP A 154 -15.68 -10.09 -19.79
N ALA A 155 -16.13 -11.31 -19.60
CA ALA A 155 -16.97 -11.69 -18.46
C ALA A 155 -16.26 -11.55 -17.13
N GLN A 156 -14.98 -11.93 -17.05
CA GLN A 156 -14.14 -11.74 -15.85
C GLN A 156 -13.87 -10.26 -15.59
N TYR A 157 -13.53 -9.49 -16.62
CA TYR A 157 -13.30 -8.05 -16.50
C TYR A 157 -14.57 -7.28 -16.12
N GLY A 158 -15.75 -7.73 -16.55
CA GLY A 158 -17.05 -7.17 -16.19
C GLY A 158 -17.66 -7.75 -14.90
N ALA A 159 -16.94 -8.59 -14.17
CA ALA A 159 -17.43 -9.16 -12.92
C ALA A 159 -17.76 -8.06 -11.89
N PRO A 160 -18.58 -8.37 -10.86
CA PRO A 160 -18.97 -7.40 -9.87
C PRO A 160 -17.77 -6.77 -9.16
N LEU A 161 -17.85 -5.45 -8.98
CA LEU A 161 -16.88 -4.72 -8.15
C LEU A 161 -17.07 -5.10 -6.69
N ARG A 162 -15.96 -5.08 -5.94
CA ARG A 162 -16.04 -5.11 -4.49
C ARG A 162 -16.85 -3.91 -4.02
N ALA A 163 -17.83 -4.13 -3.16
CA ALA A 163 -18.60 -3.05 -2.56
C ALA A 163 -17.63 -2.04 -1.91
N ARG A 164 -17.79 -0.76 -2.20
CA ARG A 164 -16.97 0.31 -1.60
C ARG A 164 -16.96 0.15 -0.07
N GLY A 165 -15.77 0.14 0.52
CA GLY A 165 -15.57 -0.09 1.95
C GLY A 165 -15.34 -1.55 2.36
N ALA A 166 -15.35 -2.51 1.42
CA ALA A 166 -14.87 -3.86 1.69
C ALA A 166 -13.36 -3.89 1.52
N SER A 167 -12.59 -3.98 2.62
CA SER A 167 -11.13 -4.09 2.58
C SER A 167 -10.67 -5.33 1.80
N PRO A 168 -9.62 -5.23 0.95
CA PRO A 168 -8.98 -6.40 0.35
C PRO A 168 -8.38 -7.27 1.46
N GLY A 169 -8.76 -8.55 1.50
CA GLY A 169 -8.22 -9.51 2.47
C GLY A 169 -9.02 -9.72 3.74
N GLY A 170 -10.25 -9.20 3.81
CA GLY A 170 -11.17 -9.54 4.89
C GLY A 170 -11.58 -11.00 4.82
N GLY A 171 -11.02 -11.83 5.73
CA GLY A 171 -11.48 -13.18 5.97
C GLY A 171 -12.99 -13.19 6.25
N THR A 172 -13.59 -14.38 6.20
CA THR A 172 -15.01 -14.70 6.32
C THR A 172 -15.69 -14.27 7.63
N GLN A 173 -15.09 -13.41 8.45
CA GLN A 173 -15.71 -12.90 9.66
C GLN A 173 -16.57 -11.66 9.35
N PRO A 174 -17.84 -11.66 9.76
CA PRO A 174 -18.70 -10.49 9.65
C PRO A 174 -18.07 -9.27 10.30
N ARG A 175 -18.18 -8.09 9.67
CA ARG A 175 -17.68 -6.82 10.23
C ARG A 175 -18.38 -6.47 11.55
N PRO A 176 -17.81 -5.56 12.37
CA PRO A 176 -18.40 -5.23 13.68
C PRO A 176 -19.87 -4.86 13.63
N SER A 177 -20.30 -4.02 12.69
CA SER A 177 -21.71 -3.64 12.56
C SER A 177 -22.58 -4.78 12.05
N GLN A 178 -22.05 -5.62 11.14
CA GLN A 178 -22.74 -6.82 10.68
C GLN A 178 -22.98 -7.81 11.83
N ARG A 179 -22.03 -7.96 12.74
CA ARG A 179 -22.18 -8.81 13.93
C ARG A 179 -23.15 -8.25 14.96
N ALA A 180 -23.17 -6.92 15.10
CA ALA A 180 -23.95 -6.25 16.14
C ALA A 180 -25.44 -6.08 15.78
N ILE A 181 -25.72 -5.76 14.52
CA ILE A 181 -27.07 -5.38 14.06
C ILE A 181 -27.42 -5.91 12.67
N GLY A 182 -26.55 -6.69 12.01
CA GLY A 182 -26.74 -7.08 10.60
C GLY A 182 -27.92 -8.02 10.36
N ASP A 183 -28.30 -8.82 11.36
CA ASP A 183 -29.47 -9.69 11.35
C ASP A 183 -30.80 -8.91 11.45
N PHE A 184 -30.80 -7.79 12.16
CA PHE A 184 -31.97 -6.95 12.39
C PHE A 184 -32.06 -5.76 11.44
N ALA A 185 -30.95 -5.10 11.17
CA ALA A 185 -30.87 -3.88 10.36
C ALA A 185 -29.74 -3.97 9.32
N PRO A 186 -29.83 -4.88 8.32
CA PRO A 186 -28.72 -5.17 7.42
C PRO A 186 -28.26 -3.95 6.60
N LYS A 187 -29.20 -3.09 6.20
CA LYS A 187 -28.86 -1.87 5.46
C LYS A 187 -28.12 -0.85 6.33
N LEU A 188 -28.51 -0.71 7.60
CA LEU A 188 -27.81 0.17 8.53
C LEU A 188 -26.39 -0.35 8.82
N ALA A 189 -26.24 -1.65 9.02
CA ALA A 189 -24.93 -2.27 9.20
C ALA A 189 -24.04 -2.06 7.97
N GLU A 190 -24.57 -2.27 6.75
CA GLU A 190 -23.87 -1.99 5.49
C GLU A 190 -23.41 -0.54 5.38
N LEU A 191 -24.28 0.42 5.64
CA LEU A 191 -23.96 1.85 5.58
C LEU A 191 -22.91 2.23 6.64
N THR A 192 -23.01 1.67 7.84
CA THR A 192 -22.04 1.90 8.91
C THR A 192 -20.66 1.37 8.52
N ASP A 193 -20.58 0.13 8.03
CA ASP A 193 -19.30 -0.49 7.70
C ASP A 193 -18.68 0.05 6.40
N ASN A 194 -19.50 0.33 5.38
CA ASN A 194 -19.00 0.67 4.05
C ASN A 194 -18.91 2.18 3.81
N VAL A 195 -19.87 2.97 4.31
CA VAL A 195 -19.90 4.43 4.08
C VAL A 195 -19.25 5.16 5.23
N LEU A 196 -19.73 4.95 6.47
CA LEU A 196 -19.18 5.70 7.60
C LEU A 196 -17.71 5.35 7.83
N TYR A 197 -17.41 4.08 8.14
CA TYR A 197 -16.04 3.66 8.45
C TYR A 197 -15.18 3.37 7.21
N GLY A 198 -15.77 2.92 6.10
CA GLY A 198 -15.04 2.54 4.91
C GLY A 198 -14.77 3.67 3.93
N ASP A 199 -15.48 4.80 4.05
CA ASP A 199 -15.28 5.99 3.20
C ASP A 199 -15.03 7.24 4.05
N VAL A 200 -16.03 7.71 4.83
CA VAL A 200 -15.93 9.00 5.54
C VAL A 200 -14.77 9.04 6.52
N TRP A 201 -14.52 7.97 7.27
CA TRP A 201 -13.40 7.89 8.21
C TRP A 201 -12.04 7.67 7.55
N GLU A 202 -12.00 7.25 6.29
CA GLU A 202 -10.77 7.03 5.52
C GLU A 202 -10.38 8.25 4.65
N ARG A 203 -11.17 9.32 4.63
CA ARG A 203 -10.87 10.52 3.86
C ARG A 203 -9.65 11.25 4.42
N PRO A 204 -8.71 11.72 3.55
CA PRO A 204 -7.43 12.28 3.97
C PRO A 204 -7.50 13.71 4.54
N GLU A 205 -8.62 14.44 4.32
CA GLU A 205 -8.74 15.86 4.66
C GLU A 205 -8.75 16.12 6.19
N LEU A 206 -9.05 15.08 6.98
CA LEU A 206 -8.99 15.15 8.43
C LEU A 206 -8.40 13.84 8.98
N SER A 207 -7.42 13.92 9.87
CA SER A 207 -6.79 12.73 10.44
C SER A 207 -7.78 11.87 11.25
N LYS A 208 -7.53 10.56 11.37
CA LYS A 208 -8.35 9.67 12.22
C LYS A 208 -8.37 10.14 13.68
N ARG A 209 -7.25 10.70 14.15
CA ARG A 209 -7.12 11.29 15.48
C ARG A 209 -8.09 12.46 15.67
N ASP A 210 -8.08 13.40 14.74
CA ASP A 210 -8.91 14.61 14.83
C ASP A 210 -10.39 14.29 14.61
N ARG A 211 -10.71 13.35 13.69
CA ARG A 211 -12.09 12.82 13.56
C ARG A 211 -12.59 12.22 14.87
N SER A 212 -11.73 11.50 15.62
CA SER A 212 -12.09 10.95 16.92
C SER A 212 -12.42 12.05 17.92
N LEU A 213 -11.60 13.11 18.00
CA LEU A 213 -11.88 14.26 18.88
C LEU A 213 -13.19 14.94 18.52
N VAL A 214 -13.44 15.21 17.25
CA VAL A 214 -14.70 15.82 16.75
C VAL A 214 -15.90 14.92 17.09
N THR A 215 -15.77 13.60 16.91
CA THR A 215 -16.86 12.67 17.22
C THR A 215 -17.12 12.59 18.72
N VAL A 216 -16.06 12.50 19.53
CA VAL A 216 -16.16 12.52 21.00
C VAL A 216 -16.84 13.82 21.45
N ALA A 217 -16.41 14.97 20.94
CA ALA A 217 -17.01 16.26 21.26
C ALA A 217 -18.51 16.33 20.92
N ALA A 218 -18.90 15.83 19.75
CA ALA A 218 -20.29 15.77 19.34
C ALA A 218 -21.13 14.87 20.28
N LEU A 219 -20.61 13.69 20.64
CA LEU A 219 -21.32 12.76 21.54
C LEU A 219 -21.46 13.30 22.97
N ILE A 220 -20.48 14.06 23.46
CA ILE A 220 -20.57 14.77 24.73
C ILE A 220 -21.67 15.84 24.65
N ALA A 221 -21.65 16.69 23.62
CA ALA A 221 -22.61 17.77 23.45
C ALA A 221 -24.04 17.25 23.29
N LEU A 222 -24.22 16.13 22.61
CA LEU A 222 -25.50 15.47 22.41
C LEU A 222 -25.94 14.57 23.60
N ASN A 223 -25.13 14.47 24.65
CA ASN A 223 -25.35 13.60 25.81
C ASN A 223 -25.65 12.12 25.41
N ARG A 224 -24.70 11.51 24.70
CA ARG A 224 -24.81 10.12 24.21
C ARG A 224 -23.76 9.22 24.90
N PRO A 225 -23.91 8.91 26.21
CA PRO A 225 -22.87 8.22 26.97
C PRO A 225 -22.62 6.80 26.49
N ASP A 226 -23.63 6.09 25.96
CA ASP A 226 -23.48 4.73 25.48
C ASP A 226 -22.57 4.66 24.24
N GLN A 227 -22.80 5.54 23.27
CA GLN A 227 -21.96 5.65 22.08
C GLN A 227 -20.60 6.24 22.43
N LEU A 228 -20.53 7.15 23.39
CA LEU A 228 -19.31 7.80 23.83
C LEU A 228 -18.28 6.76 24.34
N ARG A 229 -18.71 5.73 25.06
CA ARG A 229 -17.80 4.65 25.55
C ARG A 229 -17.00 4.03 24.42
N SER A 230 -17.65 3.61 23.35
CA SER A 230 -16.97 3.01 22.21
C SER A 230 -16.07 4.01 21.47
N HIS A 231 -16.50 5.26 21.33
CA HIS A 231 -15.71 6.28 20.65
C HIS A 231 -14.52 6.80 21.46
N LEU A 232 -14.56 6.76 22.79
CA LEU A 232 -13.40 7.01 23.64
C LEU A 232 -12.32 5.93 23.42
N ALA A 233 -12.73 4.66 23.32
CA ALA A 233 -11.80 3.57 23.02
C ALA A 233 -11.19 3.71 21.61
N ILE A 234 -12.00 4.05 20.60
CA ILE A 234 -11.54 4.32 19.22
C ILE A 234 -10.58 5.53 19.19
N ALA A 235 -10.87 6.60 19.93
CA ALA A 235 -10.01 7.77 20.00
C ALA A 235 -8.61 7.41 20.55
N ARG A 236 -8.55 6.57 21.59
CA ARG A 236 -7.28 6.05 22.12
C ARG A 236 -6.50 5.24 21.08
N GLN A 237 -7.16 4.36 20.33
CA GLN A 237 -6.57 3.58 19.24
C GLN A 237 -6.03 4.49 18.12
N ASN A 238 -6.69 5.61 17.88
CA ASN A 238 -6.31 6.61 16.88
C ASN A 238 -5.28 7.64 17.37
N GLY A 239 -4.71 7.44 18.59
CA GLY A 239 -3.61 8.23 19.10
C GLY A 239 -4.01 9.48 19.91
N VAL A 240 -5.27 9.59 20.34
CA VAL A 240 -5.67 10.61 21.33
C VAL A 240 -5.31 10.12 22.72
N THR A 241 -4.62 10.94 23.52
CA THR A 241 -4.25 10.55 24.88
C THR A 241 -5.42 10.64 25.85
N GLN A 242 -5.28 9.99 27.00
CA GLN A 242 -6.30 10.05 28.04
C GLN A 242 -6.46 11.48 28.59
N GLU A 243 -5.34 12.18 28.74
CA GLU A 243 -5.27 13.56 29.22
C GLU A 243 -6.00 14.49 28.25
N GLU A 244 -5.78 14.34 26.96
CA GLU A 244 -6.49 15.12 25.91
C GLU A 244 -7.99 14.87 25.91
N LEU A 245 -8.43 13.63 26.15
CA LEU A 245 -9.85 13.30 26.25
C LEU A 245 -10.50 13.90 27.51
N ILE A 246 -9.80 13.86 28.65
CA ILE A 246 -10.25 14.51 29.90
C ILE A 246 -10.34 16.01 29.71
N GLU A 247 -9.34 16.63 29.09
CA GLU A 247 -9.34 18.08 28.79
C GLU A 247 -10.46 18.46 27.83
N THR A 248 -10.72 17.63 26.80
CA THR A 248 -11.85 17.82 25.89
C THR A 248 -13.19 17.83 26.64
N ILE A 249 -13.39 16.91 27.59
CA ILE A 249 -14.61 16.86 28.42
C ILE A 249 -14.69 18.09 29.31
N THR A 250 -13.58 18.51 29.94
CA THR A 250 -13.49 19.69 30.79
C THR A 250 -13.84 20.95 30.00
N HIS A 251 -13.26 21.14 28.83
CA HIS A 251 -13.55 22.26 27.94
C HIS A 251 -15.04 22.31 27.57
N LEU A 252 -15.61 21.17 27.20
CA LEU A 252 -17.00 21.07 26.77
C LEU A 252 -18.03 21.30 27.90
N ALA A 253 -17.63 21.26 29.18
CA ALA A 253 -18.50 21.63 30.28
C ALA A 253 -19.05 23.10 30.12
N PHE A 254 -18.24 23.98 29.55
CA PHE A 254 -18.61 25.38 29.30
C PHE A 254 -19.43 25.60 28.04
N TYR A 255 -19.35 24.69 27.06
CA TYR A 255 -20.03 24.82 25.78
C TYR A 255 -21.29 23.95 25.64
N ALA A 256 -21.26 22.76 26.27
CA ALA A 256 -22.34 21.77 26.19
C ALA A 256 -23.10 21.58 27.50
N GLY A 257 -22.67 22.25 28.59
CA GLY A 257 -23.28 22.20 29.89
C GLY A 257 -22.64 21.15 30.84
N TRP A 258 -22.63 21.52 32.11
CA TRP A 258 -22.01 20.77 33.19
C TRP A 258 -22.54 19.33 33.33
N PRO A 259 -23.87 19.07 33.24
CA PRO A 259 -24.38 17.70 33.33
C PRO A 259 -23.86 16.77 32.24
N ASN A 260 -23.67 17.27 31.01
CA ASN A 260 -23.12 16.47 29.90
C ASN A 260 -21.66 16.08 30.15
N ALA A 261 -20.86 17.00 30.68
CA ALA A 261 -19.48 16.74 31.04
C ALA A 261 -19.37 15.70 32.18
N VAL A 262 -20.21 15.79 33.20
CA VAL A 262 -20.24 14.82 34.31
C VAL A 262 -20.60 13.43 33.82
N ASN A 263 -21.59 13.30 32.94
CA ASN A 263 -21.94 12.02 32.30
C ASN A 263 -20.78 11.47 31.47
N ALA A 264 -20.10 12.36 30.74
CA ALA A 264 -18.93 11.98 29.90
C ALA A 264 -17.75 11.50 30.75
N ILE A 265 -17.46 12.14 31.89
CA ILE A 265 -16.42 11.67 32.84
C ILE A 265 -16.77 10.30 33.39
N GLY A 266 -18.04 10.03 33.71
CA GLY A 266 -18.50 8.70 34.12
C GLY A 266 -18.19 7.64 33.06
N ALA A 267 -18.54 7.91 31.78
CA ALA A 267 -18.27 7.03 30.66
C ALA A 267 -16.74 6.85 30.43
N ALA A 268 -15.96 7.92 30.55
CA ALA A 268 -14.51 7.88 30.38
C ALA A 268 -13.83 7.01 31.45
N ARG A 269 -14.24 7.14 32.72
CA ARG A 269 -13.74 6.32 33.82
C ARG A 269 -13.97 4.83 33.58
N GLU A 270 -15.16 4.45 33.13
CA GLU A 270 -15.48 3.05 32.79
C GLU A 270 -14.58 2.48 31.69
N VAL A 271 -14.16 3.30 30.73
CA VAL A 271 -13.30 2.88 29.61
C VAL A 271 -11.83 2.82 30.01
N PHE A 272 -11.35 3.78 30.83
CA PHE A 272 -9.93 3.92 31.15
C PHE A 272 -9.50 3.06 32.34
N GLU A 273 -10.40 2.78 33.30
CA GLU A 273 -10.13 1.99 34.48
C GLU A 273 -10.44 0.48 34.32
N LYS A 274 -11.02 0.06 33.20
CA LYS A 274 -11.15 -1.38 32.90
C LYS A 274 -9.76 -1.97 32.64
N LYS A 275 -9.30 -2.79 33.61
CA LYS A 275 -8.10 -3.63 33.50
C LYS A 275 -8.31 -4.81 32.57
#